data_d13f561a7cda3a753b5d0f6af7bc5131
#
_entry.id   d13f561a7cda3a753b5d0f6af7bc5131
#
_cell.length_a   1.000
_cell.length_b   1.000
_cell.length_c   1.000
_cell.angle_alpha   90.00
_cell.angle_beta   90.00
_cell.angle_gamma   90.00
#
_symmetry.space_group_name_H-M   'P 1'
#
loop_
_entity.id
_entity.type
_entity.pdbx_description
1 polymer ?
#
loop_
_entity_poly.entity_id
_entity_poly.type
_entity_poly.pdbx_seq_one_letter_code
_entity_poly.pdbx_strand_id
1 'polypeptide(L)'
;GGLGIRYQAEEPPLPHDYATAIRDKLADRGLEILIEPGRAIAGNAGILVTRVEYLKQQPEKRFAVVDAAMNDLLRPTLYNAWQNIVPVQPRDDADMHRYDVVGPVCESGDWLGRDRDLAILPGDLLAVRSAGAYGFTMSSNYNSRPRVAEIMVDGDTTHLVRARETLTDLWRGEQVLPA
;
A
#
# COMPACT_ATOMS: atom_id res chain seq x y z
N GLY A 1 -1.11 -20.11 -6.78
CA GLY A 1 -0.52 -18.85 -6.34
C GLY A 1 0.99 -18.93 -6.20
N GLY A 2 1.62 -17.95 -5.50
CA GLY A 2 3.05 -17.99 -5.17
C GLY A 2 3.96 -17.19 -6.10
N LEU A 3 3.48 -16.75 -7.27
CA LEU A 3 4.29 -15.90 -8.15
C LEU A 3 4.54 -14.54 -7.47
N GLY A 4 5.83 -14.18 -7.32
CA GLY A 4 6.27 -12.93 -6.71
C GLY A 4 6.12 -11.72 -7.62
N ILE A 5 6.36 -10.53 -7.04
CA ILE A 5 6.50 -9.26 -7.76
C ILE A 5 7.78 -8.55 -7.29
N ARG A 6 8.22 -7.57 -8.05
CA ARG A 6 9.32 -6.69 -7.64
C ARG A 6 8.79 -5.64 -6.66
N TYR A 7 9.32 -5.61 -5.46
CA TYR A 7 9.12 -4.53 -4.48
C TYR A 7 10.30 -3.56 -4.47
N GLN A 8 11.51 -4.08 -4.53
CA GLN A 8 12.76 -3.30 -4.49
C GLN A 8 13.72 -3.75 -5.60
N ALA A 9 14.49 -4.80 -5.39
CA ALA A 9 15.49 -5.31 -6.31
C ALA A 9 15.29 -6.80 -6.65
N GLU A 10 14.17 -7.38 -6.19
CA GLU A 10 13.86 -8.78 -6.47
C GLU A 10 13.60 -8.98 -7.97
N GLU A 11 14.03 -10.11 -8.48
CA GLU A 11 13.79 -10.57 -9.84
C GLU A 11 12.94 -11.84 -9.83
N PRO A 12 11.62 -11.73 -9.59
CA PRO A 12 10.75 -12.90 -9.64
C PRO A 12 10.69 -13.47 -11.06
N PRO A 13 10.49 -14.79 -11.23
CA PRO A 13 10.34 -15.38 -12.54
C PRO A 13 9.18 -14.74 -13.30
N LEU A 14 9.31 -14.67 -14.61
CA LEU A 14 8.21 -14.22 -15.47
C LEU A 14 7.05 -15.23 -15.39
N PRO A 15 5.80 -14.79 -15.64
CA PRO A 15 4.64 -15.68 -15.65
C PRO A 15 4.81 -16.90 -16.57
N HIS A 16 5.48 -16.72 -17.72
CA HIS A 16 5.79 -17.80 -18.65
C HIS A 16 6.72 -18.85 -18.03
N ASP A 17 7.79 -18.44 -17.38
CA ASP A 17 8.77 -19.34 -16.77
C ASP A 17 8.15 -20.13 -15.62
N TYR A 18 7.33 -19.45 -14.81
CA TYR A 18 6.56 -20.06 -13.74
C TYR A 18 5.57 -21.12 -14.27
N ALA A 19 4.81 -20.79 -15.31
CA ALA A 19 3.86 -21.71 -15.93
C ALA A 19 4.57 -22.91 -16.56
N THR A 20 5.70 -22.67 -17.24
CA THR A 20 6.53 -23.74 -17.82
C THR A 20 7.06 -24.69 -16.75
N ALA A 21 7.61 -24.17 -15.66
CA ALA A 21 8.13 -25.02 -14.58
C ALA A 21 7.04 -25.89 -13.92
N ILE A 22 5.80 -25.39 -13.81
CA ILE A 22 4.67 -26.18 -13.32
C ILE A 22 4.25 -27.24 -14.33
N ARG A 23 4.11 -26.86 -15.61
CA ARG A 23 3.75 -27.76 -16.68
C ARG A 23 4.74 -28.94 -16.76
N ASP A 24 6.03 -28.66 -16.78
CA ASP A 24 7.06 -29.68 -16.95
C ASP A 24 7.08 -30.69 -15.79
N LYS A 25 6.64 -30.30 -14.59
CA LYS A 25 6.52 -31.18 -13.43
C LYS A 25 5.23 -32.01 -13.40
N LEU A 26 4.17 -31.56 -14.06
CA LEU A 26 2.83 -32.12 -13.92
C LEU A 26 2.22 -32.63 -15.24
N ALA A 27 2.84 -32.40 -16.40
CA ALA A 27 2.28 -32.69 -17.72
C ALA A 27 1.81 -34.16 -17.89
N ASP A 28 2.58 -35.10 -17.35
CA ASP A 28 2.31 -36.54 -17.53
C ASP A 28 1.29 -37.10 -16.52
N ARG A 29 0.71 -36.26 -15.68
CA ARG A 29 -0.19 -36.72 -14.60
C ARG A 29 -1.66 -36.66 -14.94
N GLY A 30 -2.03 -36.18 -16.13
CA GLY A 30 -3.42 -36.04 -16.55
C GLY A 30 -4.27 -35.11 -15.68
N LEU A 31 -3.64 -34.13 -15.03
CA LEU A 31 -4.27 -33.18 -14.12
C LEU A 31 -4.60 -31.88 -14.85
N GLU A 32 -5.73 -31.26 -14.52
CA GLU A 32 -6.00 -29.87 -14.81
C GLU A 32 -5.24 -28.99 -13.82
N ILE A 33 -4.57 -27.95 -14.32
CA ILE A 33 -3.76 -27.04 -13.51
C ILE A 33 -4.45 -25.70 -13.42
N LEU A 34 -4.86 -25.30 -12.21
CA LEU A 34 -5.41 -23.99 -11.90
C LEU A 34 -4.38 -23.15 -11.17
N ILE A 35 -4.16 -21.92 -11.62
CA ILE A 35 -3.20 -20.97 -11.04
C ILE A 35 -3.94 -19.70 -10.61
N GLU A 36 -3.66 -19.23 -9.41
CA GLU A 36 -4.24 -18.01 -8.82
C GLU A 36 -3.14 -16.97 -8.52
N PRO A 37 -2.55 -16.32 -9.54
CA PRO A 37 -1.41 -15.42 -9.38
C PRO A 37 -1.81 -13.99 -8.98
N GLY A 38 -2.74 -13.82 -8.04
CA GLY A 38 -3.35 -12.54 -7.68
C GLY A 38 -2.35 -11.41 -7.41
N ARG A 39 -1.27 -11.69 -6.66
CA ARG A 39 -0.24 -10.70 -6.41
C ARG A 39 0.45 -10.25 -7.70
N ALA A 40 0.80 -11.18 -8.57
CA ALA A 40 1.48 -10.85 -9.83
C ALA A 40 0.61 -10.03 -10.78
N ILE A 41 -0.71 -10.20 -10.72
CA ILE A 41 -1.67 -9.44 -11.52
C ILE A 41 -1.85 -8.03 -10.96
N ALA A 42 -2.14 -7.89 -9.67
CA ALA A 42 -2.63 -6.66 -9.09
C ALA A 42 -1.54 -5.84 -8.35
N GLY A 43 -0.49 -6.49 -7.83
CA GLY A 43 0.43 -5.87 -6.88
C GLY A 43 1.04 -4.57 -7.37
N ASN A 44 1.70 -4.61 -8.53
CA ASN A 44 2.37 -3.43 -9.11
C ASN A 44 1.43 -2.50 -9.88
N ALA A 45 0.16 -2.88 -10.06
CA ALA A 45 -0.83 -2.07 -10.76
C ALA A 45 -1.44 -0.97 -9.88
N GLY A 46 -1.21 -1.00 -8.55
CA GLY A 46 -1.79 -0.03 -7.64
C GLY A 46 -0.78 0.68 -6.77
N ILE A 47 -1.11 1.91 -6.42
CA ILE A 47 -0.39 2.77 -5.48
C ILE A 47 -1.35 3.27 -4.41
N LEU A 48 -0.82 3.56 -3.21
CA LEU A 48 -1.51 4.37 -2.20
C LEU A 48 -0.92 5.79 -2.28
N VAL A 49 -1.78 6.77 -2.52
CA VAL A 49 -1.37 8.18 -2.49
C VAL A 49 -1.67 8.73 -1.10
N THR A 50 -0.70 9.43 -0.52
CA THR A 50 -0.81 10.05 0.80
C THR A 50 -0.15 11.41 0.80
N ARG A 51 -0.61 12.32 1.68
CA ARG A 51 -0.06 13.66 1.82
C ARG A 51 0.80 13.76 3.06
N VAL A 52 1.94 14.45 2.94
CA VAL A 52 2.77 14.84 4.07
C VAL A 52 2.07 15.97 4.83
N GLU A 53 1.60 15.69 6.05
CA GLU A 53 0.94 16.67 6.89
C GLU A 53 1.97 17.58 7.59
N TYR A 54 3.03 16.99 8.14
CA TYR A 54 4.17 17.75 8.66
C TYR A 54 5.42 16.87 8.81
N LEU A 55 6.58 17.55 8.94
CA LEU A 55 7.87 16.92 9.16
C LEU A 55 8.30 17.17 10.60
N LYS A 56 8.61 16.12 11.33
CA LYS A 56 9.10 16.18 12.71
C LYS A 56 10.56 15.77 12.76
N GLN A 57 11.39 16.64 13.30
CA GLN A 57 12.80 16.36 13.53
C GLN A 57 13.06 16.11 15.00
N GLN A 58 13.75 15.03 15.30
CA GLN A 58 14.34 14.72 16.61
C GLN A 58 15.85 14.58 16.45
N PRO A 59 16.65 14.60 17.54
CA PRO A 59 18.10 14.53 17.45
C PRO A 59 18.61 13.34 16.63
N GLU A 60 17.99 12.19 16.78
CA GLU A 60 18.44 10.93 16.17
C GLU A 60 17.58 10.49 14.98
N LYS A 61 16.39 11.09 14.77
CA LYS A 61 15.41 10.59 13.81
C LYS A 61 14.50 11.67 13.25
N ARG A 62 14.13 11.50 11.98
CA ARG A 62 13.13 12.35 11.32
C ARG A 62 11.91 11.53 10.96
N PHE A 63 10.76 12.16 11.09
CA PHE A 63 9.47 11.58 10.75
C PHE A 63 8.77 12.44 9.71
N ALA A 64 8.28 11.79 8.66
CA ALA A 64 7.28 12.36 7.77
C ALA A 64 5.92 11.82 8.20
N VAL A 65 5.13 12.67 8.85
CA VAL A 65 3.77 12.31 9.27
C VAL A 65 2.84 12.54 8.09
N VAL A 66 2.13 11.49 7.70
CA VAL A 66 1.23 11.49 6.55
C VAL A 66 -0.23 11.25 6.95
N ASP A 67 -1.18 11.54 6.05
CA ASP A 67 -2.60 11.33 6.31
C ASP A 67 -3.06 9.87 6.16
N ALA A 68 -2.33 9.02 5.45
CA ALA A 68 -2.55 7.58 5.45
C ALA A 68 -1.97 6.90 6.71
N ALA A 69 -2.49 5.73 7.07
CA ALA A 69 -2.07 4.99 8.24
C ALA A 69 -2.01 3.47 7.98
N MET A 70 -1.59 2.72 9.00
CA MET A 70 -1.57 1.26 8.94
C MET A 70 -2.92 0.63 8.62
N ASN A 71 -4.02 1.30 8.93
CA ASN A 71 -5.36 0.84 8.56
C ASN A 71 -5.63 0.87 7.06
N ASP A 72 -4.94 1.74 6.31
CA ASP A 72 -5.06 1.86 4.86
C ASP A 72 -4.12 0.89 4.14
N LEU A 73 -2.91 0.66 4.70
CA LEU A 73 -1.90 -0.24 4.17
C LEU A 73 -1.19 -1.00 5.29
N LEU A 74 -1.72 -2.18 5.61
CA LEU A 74 -1.30 -2.95 6.78
C LEU A 74 0.03 -3.71 6.58
N ARG A 75 0.40 -4.03 5.36
CA ARG A 75 1.53 -4.92 5.07
C ARG A 75 2.89 -4.49 5.63
N PRO A 76 3.29 -3.20 5.60
CA PRO A 76 4.53 -2.77 6.23
C PRO A 76 4.57 -3.16 7.71
N THR A 77 3.55 -2.85 8.47
CA THR A 77 3.46 -3.14 9.90
C THR A 77 3.36 -4.64 10.19
N LEU A 78 2.49 -5.37 9.49
CA LEU A 78 2.18 -6.76 9.78
C LEU A 78 3.31 -7.72 9.39
N TYR A 79 3.97 -7.45 8.26
CA TYR A 79 4.97 -8.35 7.69
C TYR A 79 6.36 -7.74 7.58
N ASN A 80 6.57 -6.53 8.10
CA ASN A 80 7.77 -5.73 7.83
C ASN A 80 8.04 -5.61 6.31
N ALA A 81 6.96 -5.52 5.52
CA ALA A 81 7.04 -5.52 4.07
C ALA A 81 7.61 -4.19 3.57
N TRP A 82 8.62 -4.30 2.71
CA TRP A 82 9.15 -3.14 2.00
C TRP A 82 8.21 -2.75 0.87
N GLN A 83 7.84 -1.48 0.81
CA GLN A 83 7.19 -0.88 -0.34
C GLN A 83 7.89 0.42 -0.68
N ASN A 84 8.13 0.67 -1.97
CA ASN A 84 8.81 1.87 -2.39
C ASN A 84 7.90 3.08 -2.17
N ILE A 85 8.45 4.14 -1.56
CA ILE A 85 7.76 5.40 -1.32
C ILE A 85 8.51 6.48 -2.09
N VAL A 86 7.81 7.17 -2.97
CA VAL A 86 8.39 8.22 -3.81
C VAL A 86 7.51 9.47 -3.79
N PRO A 87 8.07 10.67 -3.91
CA PRO A 87 7.29 11.87 -4.17
C PRO A 87 6.52 11.73 -5.49
N VAL A 88 5.26 12.16 -5.52
CA VAL A 88 4.45 12.22 -6.77
C VAL A 88 5.05 13.26 -7.72
N GLN A 89 5.52 14.37 -7.16
CA GLN A 89 6.29 15.39 -7.87
C GLN A 89 7.66 15.51 -7.21
N PRO A 90 8.74 15.07 -7.87
CA PRO A 90 10.10 15.30 -7.38
C PRO A 90 10.39 16.79 -7.20
N ARG A 91 11.20 17.13 -6.21
CA ARG A 91 11.56 18.51 -5.87
C ARG A 91 13.06 18.70 -5.93
N ASP A 92 13.47 19.88 -6.41
CA ASP A 92 14.87 20.31 -6.43
C ASP A 92 15.14 21.36 -5.33
N ASP A 93 14.07 21.86 -4.66
CA ASP A 93 14.11 22.94 -3.66
C ASP A 93 13.99 22.41 -2.22
N ALA A 94 14.11 21.12 -2.00
CA ALA A 94 14.13 20.49 -0.69
C ALA A 94 15.36 19.59 -0.53
N ASP A 95 15.95 19.62 0.65
CA ASP A 95 17.08 18.77 0.99
C ASP A 95 16.65 17.30 1.15
N MET A 96 17.50 16.40 0.67
CA MET A 96 17.32 14.96 0.87
C MET A 96 17.60 14.60 2.34
N HIS A 97 16.63 13.98 2.99
CA HIS A 97 16.77 13.49 4.36
C HIS A 97 16.19 12.09 4.51
N ARG A 98 16.65 11.38 5.53
CA ARG A 98 16.14 10.06 5.89
C ARG A 98 14.98 10.17 6.86
N TYR A 99 13.83 9.63 6.46
CA TYR A 99 12.59 9.68 7.24
C TYR A 99 12.03 8.29 7.54
N ASP A 100 11.39 8.16 8.71
CA ASP A 100 10.31 7.20 8.87
C ASP A 100 9.00 7.87 8.42
N VAL A 101 8.31 7.24 7.48
CA VAL A 101 6.99 7.68 7.03
C VAL A 101 5.95 7.01 7.92
N VAL A 102 5.25 7.82 8.72
CA VAL A 102 4.35 7.36 9.79
C VAL A 102 2.97 7.99 9.63
N GLY A 103 1.95 7.24 10.04
CA GLY A 103 0.57 7.72 10.05
C GLY A 103 0.20 8.47 11.33
N PRO A 104 -1.10 8.88 11.46
CA PRO A 104 -1.59 9.63 12.61
C PRO A 104 -2.16 8.75 13.73
N VAL A 105 -2.10 7.42 13.61
CA VAL A 105 -2.69 6.50 14.60
C VAL A 105 -1.78 6.40 15.82
N CYS A 106 -2.38 6.40 17.02
CA CYS A 106 -1.66 6.24 18.29
C CYS A 106 -1.28 4.77 18.51
N GLU A 107 -0.41 4.25 17.65
CA GLU A 107 0.07 2.87 17.63
C GLU A 107 1.52 2.85 17.19
N SER A 108 2.37 2.11 17.90
CA SER A 108 3.82 1.99 17.58
C SER A 108 4.07 1.36 16.21
N GLY A 109 3.11 0.59 15.72
CA GLY A 109 3.13 -0.02 14.41
C GLY A 109 2.67 0.89 13.27
N ASP A 110 2.22 2.13 13.53
CA ASP A 110 1.67 3.00 12.49
C ASP A 110 2.75 3.64 11.62
N TRP A 111 3.37 2.83 10.79
CA TRP A 111 4.35 3.27 9.81
C TRP A 111 4.13 2.61 8.45
N LEU A 112 4.36 3.37 7.38
CA LEU A 112 4.29 2.90 6.00
C LEU A 112 5.68 2.56 5.45
N GLY A 113 6.72 3.14 6.00
CA GLY A 113 8.11 2.84 5.64
C GLY A 113 9.10 3.47 6.59
N ARG A 114 10.19 2.75 6.86
CA ARG A 114 11.29 3.22 7.70
C ARG A 114 12.52 3.51 6.85
N ASP A 115 13.34 4.46 7.28
CA ASP A 115 14.61 4.80 6.67
C ASP A 115 14.48 5.13 5.16
N ARG A 116 13.55 6.02 4.81
CA ARG A 116 13.30 6.46 3.43
C ARG A 116 14.07 7.76 3.15
N ASP A 117 14.93 7.75 2.14
CA ASP A 117 15.61 8.95 1.68
C ASP A 117 14.66 9.72 0.75
N LEU A 118 14.19 10.89 1.20
CA LEU A 118 13.17 11.71 0.54
C LEU A 118 13.54 13.19 0.59
N ALA A 119 13.34 13.89 -0.53
CA ALA A 119 13.36 15.36 -0.62
C ALA A 119 11.91 15.84 -0.67
N ILE A 120 11.37 16.27 0.48
CA ILE A 120 9.94 16.57 0.66
C ILE A 120 9.72 17.76 1.59
N LEU A 121 8.57 18.41 1.42
CA LEU A 121 8.04 19.45 2.29
C LEU A 121 6.62 19.08 2.76
N PRO A 122 6.10 19.71 3.84
CA PRO A 122 4.70 19.58 4.21
C PRO A 122 3.78 19.97 3.05
N GLY A 123 2.74 19.18 2.82
CA GLY A 123 1.79 19.33 1.70
C GLY A 123 2.12 18.48 0.47
N ASP A 124 3.34 17.96 0.37
CA ASP A 124 3.72 17.09 -0.76
C ASP A 124 2.93 15.77 -0.75
N LEU A 125 2.68 15.25 -1.94
CA LEU A 125 2.07 13.94 -2.12
C LEU A 125 3.15 12.87 -2.31
N LEU A 126 2.97 11.76 -1.60
CA LEU A 126 3.77 10.55 -1.73
C LEU A 126 2.96 9.44 -2.36
N ALA A 127 3.60 8.64 -3.21
CA ALA A 127 3.06 7.40 -3.72
C ALA A 127 3.76 6.21 -3.06
N VAL A 128 3.01 5.41 -2.30
CA VAL A 128 3.47 4.11 -1.82
C VAL A 128 3.16 3.09 -2.90
N ARG A 129 4.19 2.55 -3.55
CA ARG A 129 4.08 1.67 -4.71
C ARG A 129 3.75 0.24 -4.32
N SER A 130 3.31 -0.56 -5.30
CA SER A 130 2.99 -1.99 -5.14
C SER A 130 1.89 -2.25 -4.10
N ALA A 131 0.91 -1.35 -4.03
CA ALA A 131 -0.22 -1.43 -3.11
C ALA A 131 -1.48 -2.07 -3.73
N GLY A 132 -1.45 -2.48 -4.99
CA GLY A 132 -2.62 -3.02 -5.69
C GLY A 132 -3.09 -4.39 -5.20
N ALA A 133 -2.18 -5.21 -4.64
CA ALA A 133 -2.53 -6.44 -3.97
C ALA A 133 -2.34 -6.29 -2.46
N TYR A 134 -3.36 -6.70 -1.69
CA TYR A 134 -3.34 -6.67 -0.22
C TYR A 134 -3.19 -5.26 0.38
N GLY A 135 -3.46 -4.20 -0.40
CA GLY A 135 -3.66 -2.85 0.08
C GLY A 135 -5.08 -2.70 0.62
N PHE A 136 -6.03 -2.27 -0.21
CA PHE A 136 -7.41 -2.05 0.19
C PHE A 136 -8.07 -3.30 0.81
N THR A 137 -7.83 -4.49 0.26
CA THR A 137 -8.43 -5.74 0.75
C THR A 137 -8.04 -6.13 2.18
N MET A 138 -6.91 -5.63 2.68
CA MET A 138 -6.48 -5.77 4.08
C MET A 138 -6.72 -4.51 4.90
N SER A 139 -7.27 -3.46 4.30
CA SER A 139 -7.61 -2.24 5.03
C SER A 139 -8.73 -2.49 6.04
N SER A 140 -8.80 -1.65 7.06
CA SER A 140 -9.76 -1.77 8.14
C SER A 140 -10.20 -0.40 8.64
N ASN A 141 -11.19 -0.41 9.53
CA ASN A 141 -11.60 0.79 10.26
C ASN A 141 -10.88 0.92 11.61
N TYR A 142 -9.69 0.31 11.73
CA TYR A 142 -8.89 0.44 12.96
C TYR A 142 -8.75 1.91 13.36
N ASN A 143 -8.89 2.17 14.65
CA ASN A 143 -8.88 3.49 15.25
C ASN A 143 -10.00 4.42 14.73
N SER A 144 -11.14 3.84 14.36
CA SER A 144 -12.33 4.53 13.82
C SER A 144 -12.03 5.40 12.59
N ARG A 145 -11.13 4.93 11.73
CA ARG A 145 -10.79 5.62 10.48
C ARG A 145 -11.60 5.06 9.32
N PRO A 146 -12.28 5.92 8.53
CA PRO A 146 -12.91 5.53 7.29
C PRO A 146 -11.88 5.00 6.28
N ARG A 147 -12.22 3.94 5.53
CA ARG A 147 -11.38 3.44 4.46
C ARG A 147 -11.35 4.40 3.28
N VAL A 148 -10.21 4.43 2.59
CA VAL A 148 -9.96 5.34 1.47
C VAL A 148 -10.82 5.00 0.23
N ALA A 149 -10.92 5.96 -0.70
CA ALA A 149 -11.51 5.70 -2.01
C ALA A 149 -10.56 4.85 -2.87
N GLU A 150 -11.14 4.10 -3.84
CA GLU A 150 -10.37 3.46 -4.91
C GLU A 150 -10.69 4.14 -6.25
N ILE A 151 -9.65 4.57 -6.94
CA ILE A 151 -9.71 5.21 -8.25
C ILE A 151 -9.00 4.30 -9.24
N MET A 152 -9.68 3.93 -10.31
CA MET A 152 -9.08 3.24 -11.44
C MET A 152 -8.71 4.25 -12.52
N VAL A 153 -7.52 4.07 -13.10
CA VAL A 153 -7.03 4.91 -14.21
C VAL A 153 -6.95 4.02 -15.45
N ASP A 154 -7.60 4.48 -16.52
CA ASP A 154 -7.56 3.85 -17.84
C ASP A 154 -7.17 4.92 -18.87
N GLY A 155 -5.91 4.87 -19.32
CA GLY A 155 -5.33 5.93 -20.13
C GLY A 155 -5.43 7.30 -19.43
N ASP A 156 -6.16 8.22 -20.04
CA ASP A 156 -6.37 9.59 -19.51
C ASP A 156 -7.64 9.72 -18.64
N THR A 157 -8.36 8.63 -18.45
CA THR A 157 -9.65 8.65 -17.74
C THR A 157 -9.50 8.09 -16.33
N THR A 158 -10.14 8.76 -15.38
CA THR A 158 -10.20 8.30 -13.97
C THR A 158 -11.62 7.86 -13.63
N HIS A 159 -11.74 6.73 -12.95
CA HIS A 159 -13.02 6.17 -12.53
C HIS A 159 -13.02 5.95 -11.02
N LEU A 160 -13.99 6.55 -10.34
CA LEU A 160 -14.24 6.25 -8.92
C LEU A 160 -14.93 4.87 -8.85
N VAL A 161 -14.14 3.82 -8.58
CA VAL A 161 -14.66 2.44 -8.50
C VAL A 161 -15.13 2.09 -7.08
N ARG A 162 -14.68 2.83 -6.08
CA ARG A 162 -15.17 2.76 -4.70
C ARG A 162 -15.12 4.13 -4.05
N ALA A 163 -16.27 4.57 -3.53
CA ALA A 163 -16.33 5.80 -2.75
C ALA A 163 -15.58 5.67 -1.42
N ARG A 164 -15.00 6.77 -0.94
CA ARG A 164 -14.46 6.86 0.43
C ARG A 164 -15.59 6.60 1.42
N GLU A 165 -15.31 5.83 2.47
CA GLU A 165 -16.26 5.68 3.58
C GLU A 165 -16.48 7.02 4.29
N THR A 166 -17.70 7.22 4.74
CA THR A 166 -18.09 8.34 5.61
C THR A 166 -18.01 7.90 7.07
N LEU A 167 -18.05 8.85 8.01
CA LEU A 167 -18.14 8.51 9.43
C LEU A 167 -19.35 7.64 9.74
N THR A 168 -20.48 7.86 9.07
CA THR A 168 -21.70 7.05 9.26
C THR A 168 -21.49 5.58 8.88
N ASP A 169 -20.57 5.27 7.96
CA ASP A 169 -20.28 3.90 7.57
C ASP A 169 -19.61 3.10 8.69
N LEU A 170 -18.96 3.78 9.64
CA LEU A 170 -18.26 3.16 10.77
C LEU A 170 -19.21 2.44 11.74
N TRP A 171 -20.42 2.94 11.89
CA TRP A 171 -21.42 2.34 12.78
C TRP A 171 -22.66 1.80 12.04
N ARG A 172 -22.54 1.61 10.73
CA ARG A 172 -23.60 1.00 9.95
C ARG A 172 -23.93 -0.40 10.49
N GLY A 173 -25.18 -0.60 10.87
CA GLY A 173 -25.66 -1.86 11.44
C GLY A 173 -25.61 -1.93 12.95
N GLU A 174 -25.08 -0.91 13.64
CA GLU A 174 -25.19 -0.81 15.10
C GLU A 174 -26.61 -0.40 15.53
N GLN A 175 -27.03 -0.85 16.69
CA GLN A 175 -28.33 -0.51 17.28
C GLN A 175 -28.13 -0.04 18.72
N VAL A 176 -28.85 1.01 19.08
CA VAL A 176 -28.90 1.48 20.46
C VAL A 176 -29.75 0.51 21.29
N LEU A 177 -29.27 0.17 22.48
CA LEU A 177 -30.05 -0.66 23.39
C LEU A 177 -31.38 0.03 23.77
N PRO A 178 -32.50 -0.72 23.88
CA PRO A 178 -33.73 -0.14 24.35
C PRO A 178 -33.52 0.39 25.79
N ALA A 179 -34.14 1.54 26.07
CA ALA A 179 -34.13 2.18 27.38
C ALA A 179 -34.94 1.36 28.41
#